data_d9ca79927114951d112068e2dc89dbb3
#
_entry.id   d9ca79927114951d112068e2dc89dbb3
#
_cell.length_a   1.000
_cell.length_b   1.000
_cell.length_c   1.000
_cell.angle_alpha   90.00
_cell.angle_beta   90.00
_cell.angle_gamma   90.00
#
_symmetry.space_group_name_H-M   'P 1'
#
loop_
_entity.id
_entity.type
_entity.pdbx_description
1 polymer ?
#
loop_
_entity_poly.entity_id
_entity_poly.type
_entity_poly.pdbx_seq_one_letter_code
_entity_poly.pdbx_strand_id
1 'polypeptide(L)'
;TLFRSWRFLACVCLLQGAHAAYYGFSAIYWQGAGYSASAVGYLWSLGVVAEVIIFALSKKLFRRFGARDLLLLSAVCGVARWGIMGWTTDLPWLIVAQILHCGTFTVCHLAAMRYIAAREGGDVIRLQAVYSAVAMGGSIAIMTVFTGFLYQHLGHGVFWVMALVALPAIVVRPKVAARASL
;
A
#
# COMPACT_ATOMS: atom_id res chain seq x y z
N THR A 1 -20.86 -12.94 -5.54
CA THR A 1 -19.44 -13.17 -5.12
C THR A 1 -18.74 -11.86 -4.78
N LEU A 2 -18.91 -10.78 -5.55
CA LEU A 2 -18.38 -9.45 -5.23
C LEU A 2 -18.90 -8.96 -3.87
N PHE A 3 -20.18 -9.16 -3.57
CA PHE A 3 -20.74 -8.79 -2.28
C PHE A 3 -20.11 -9.56 -1.11
N ARG A 4 -19.70 -10.82 -1.31
CA ARG A 4 -18.97 -11.60 -0.29
C ARG A 4 -17.51 -11.13 -0.12
N SER A 5 -16.94 -10.42 -1.11
CA SER A 5 -15.56 -9.93 -1.13
C SER A 5 -15.42 -8.44 -0.78
N TRP A 6 -16.54 -7.76 -0.37
CA TRP A 6 -16.52 -6.32 -0.10
C TRP A 6 -15.46 -5.90 0.94
N ARG A 7 -15.28 -6.71 2.00
CA ARG A 7 -14.27 -6.43 3.03
C ARG A 7 -12.85 -6.49 2.47
N PHE A 8 -12.59 -7.45 1.60
CA PHE A 8 -11.32 -7.54 0.89
C PHE A 8 -11.11 -6.31 0.00
N LEU A 9 -12.09 -5.98 -0.84
CA LEU A 9 -11.99 -4.83 -1.74
C LEU A 9 -11.84 -3.51 -0.97
N ALA A 10 -12.63 -3.29 0.06
CA ALA A 10 -12.50 -2.11 0.91
C ALA A 10 -11.11 -2.02 1.56
N CYS A 11 -10.60 -3.13 2.10
CA CYS A 11 -9.27 -3.20 2.71
C CYS A 11 -8.17 -2.83 1.70
N VAL A 12 -8.16 -3.45 0.52
CA VAL A 12 -7.12 -3.15 -0.49
C VAL A 12 -7.27 -1.76 -1.09
N CYS A 13 -8.50 -1.22 -1.22
CA CYS A 13 -8.72 0.17 -1.65
C CYS A 13 -8.15 1.17 -0.64
N LEU A 14 -8.36 0.96 0.65
CA LEU A 14 -7.79 1.80 1.70
C LEU A 14 -6.25 1.78 1.66
N LEU A 15 -5.66 0.58 1.54
CA LEU A 15 -4.21 0.42 1.54
C LEU A 15 -3.57 0.98 0.26
N GLN A 16 -4.15 0.74 -0.91
CA GLN A 16 -3.62 1.25 -2.18
C GLN A 16 -3.89 2.74 -2.34
N GLY A 17 -5.11 3.19 -1.99
CA GLY A 17 -5.45 4.61 -2.02
C GLY A 17 -4.56 5.49 -1.13
N ALA A 18 -4.10 4.96 0.00
CA ALA A 18 -3.16 5.66 0.88
C ALA A 18 -1.79 5.96 0.23
N HIS A 19 -1.45 5.36 -0.92
CA HIS A 19 -0.26 5.71 -1.69
C HIS A 19 -0.39 7.01 -2.48
N ALA A 20 -1.60 7.55 -2.64
CA ALA A 20 -1.85 8.71 -3.49
C ALA A 20 -1.01 9.94 -3.10
N ALA A 21 -0.90 10.24 -1.81
CA ALA A 21 -0.07 11.34 -1.33
C ALA A 21 1.42 11.14 -1.65
N TYR A 22 1.90 9.89 -1.56
CA TYR A 22 3.28 9.55 -1.89
C TYR A 22 3.57 9.78 -3.38
N TYR A 23 2.75 9.22 -4.26
CA TYR A 23 2.96 9.37 -5.71
C TYR A 23 2.81 10.81 -6.19
N GLY A 24 1.87 11.57 -5.62
CA GLY A 24 1.61 12.93 -6.03
C GLY A 24 2.56 13.97 -5.43
N PHE A 25 2.99 13.80 -4.19
CA PHE A 25 3.56 14.90 -3.42
C PHE A 25 4.90 14.60 -2.73
N SER A 26 5.38 13.36 -2.66
CA SER A 26 6.65 13.06 -1.97
C SER A 26 7.84 13.77 -2.59
N ALA A 27 7.90 13.85 -3.92
CA ALA A 27 9.00 14.54 -4.62
C ALA A 27 8.99 16.05 -4.30
N ILE A 28 7.83 16.70 -4.36
CA ILE A 28 7.67 18.12 -4.04
C ILE A 28 8.06 18.37 -2.57
N TYR A 29 7.59 17.51 -1.67
CA TYR A 29 7.86 17.62 -0.24
C TYR A 29 9.35 17.51 0.09
N TRP A 30 10.03 16.51 -0.47
CA TRP A 30 11.46 16.30 -0.21
C TRP A 30 12.34 17.35 -0.89
N GLN A 31 12.00 17.80 -2.10
CA GLN A 31 12.69 18.91 -2.73
C GLN A 31 12.53 20.21 -1.93
N GLY A 32 11.33 20.46 -1.40
CA GLY A 32 11.08 21.57 -0.48
C GLY A 32 11.89 21.48 0.83
N ALA A 33 12.27 20.28 1.26
CA ALA A 33 13.17 20.04 2.39
C ALA A 33 14.67 20.12 2.02
N GLY A 34 15.02 20.45 0.75
CA GLY A 34 16.40 20.65 0.30
C GLY A 34 17.04 19.46 -0.42
N TYR A 35 16.29 18.35 -0.65
CA TYR A 35 16.82 17.22 -1.42
C TYR A 35 16.88 17.54 -2.92
N SER A 36 17.98 17.16 -3.57
CA SER A 36 18.10 17.26 -5.03
C SER A 36 17.15 16.28 -5.75
N ALA A 37 16.82 16.57 -7.01
CA ALA A 37 16.02 15.66 -7.82
C ALA A 37 16.66 14.26 -7.94
N SER A 38 17.99 14.17 -7.99
CA SER A 38 18.71 12.89 -8.00
C SER A 38 18.53 12.12 -6.68
N ALA A 39 18.62 12.80 -5.53
CA ALA A 39 18.39 12.16 -4.23
C ALA A 39 16.95 11.62 -4.11
N VAL A 40 15.96 12.37 -4.59
CA VAL A 40 14.57 11.90 -4.67
C VAL A 40 14.45 10.67 -5.56
N GLY A 41 15.10 10.67 -6.73
CA GLY A 41 15.15 9.52 -7.63
C GLY A 41 15.77 8.29 -6.98
N TYR A 42 16.86 8.44 -6.22
CA TYR A 42 17.48 7.32 -5.48
C TYR A 42 16.57 6.78 -4.37
N LEU A 43 15.87 7.65 -3.65
CA LEU A 43 14.89 7.23 -2.64
C LEU A 43 13.75 6.41 -3.28
N TRP A 44 13.21 6.86 -4.41
CA TRP A 44 12.18 6.10 -5.13
C TRP A 44 12.71 4.75 -5.63
N SER A 45 13.93 4.73 -6.20
CA SER A 45 14.58 3.51 -6.67
C SER A 45 14.81 2.51 -5.54
N LEU A 46 15.16 2.98 -4.33
CA LEU A 46 15.32 2.13 -3.15
C LEU A 46 14.02 1.40 -2.81
N GLY A 47 12.87 2.08 -2.89
CA GLY A 47 11.56 1.49 -2.71
C GLY A 47 11.32 0.35 -3.70
N VAL A 48 11.59 0.58 -4.99
CA VAL A 48 11.43 -0.43 -6.06
C VAL A 48 12.38 -1.62 -5.85
N VAL A 49 13.64 -1.37 -5.47
CA VAL A 49 14.60 -2.44 -5.17
C VAL A 49 14.10 -3.31 -4.00
N ALA A 50 13.59 -2.69 -2.94
CA ALA A 50 13.02 -3.41 -1.81
C ALA A 50 11.81 -4.27 -2.24
N GLU A 51 10.95 -3.77 -3.13
CA GLU A 51 9.84 -4.53 -3.70
C GLU A 51 10.32 -5.78 -4.45
N VAL A 52 11.29 -5.61 -5.36
CA VAL A 52 11.84 -6.72 -6.16
C VAL A 52 12.43 -7.81 -5.25
N ILE A 53 13.18 -7.41 -4.24
CA ILE A 53 13.77 -8.35 -3.26
C ILE A 53 12.67 -9.13 -2.52
N ILE A 54 11.63 -8.44 -2.05
CA ILE A 54 10.54 -9.10 -1.31
C ILE A 54 9.70 -9.98 -2.25
N PHE A 55 9.46 -9.59 -3.51
CA PHE A 55 8.82 -10.48 -4.47
C PHE A 55 9.64 -11.75 -4.70
N ALA A 56 10.94 -11.63 -4.94
CA ALA A 56 11.82 -12.78 -5.16
C ALA A 56 11.86 -13.75 -3.95
N LEU A 57 11.84 -13.20 -2.73
CA LEU A 57 11.89 -13.98 -1.50
C LEU A 57 10.51 -14.37 -0.95
N SER A 58 9.43 -13.94 -1.58
CA SER A 58 8.06 -14.04 -1.05
C SER A 58 7.63 -15.47 -0.72
N LYS A 59 7.99 -16.46 -1.55
CA LYS A 59 7.69 -17.88 -1.30
C LYS A 59 8.36 -18.39 -0.01
N LYS A 60 9.58 -17.94 0.28
CA LYS A 60 10.31 -18.34 1.48
C LYS A 60 9.81 -17.61 2.72
N LEU A 61 9.68 -16.28 2.64
CA LEU A 61 9.34 -15.43 3.77
C LEU A 61 7.89 -15.61 4.23
N PHE A 62 6.96 -15.70 3.27
CA PHE A 62 5.53 -15.67 3.56
C PHE A 62 4.83 -17.02 3.39
N ARG A 63 5.57 -18.13 3.36
CA ARG A 63 4.99 -19.47 3.16
C ARG A 63 3.87 -19.81 4.13
N ARG A 64 3.98 -19.35 5.38
CA ARG A 64 3.04 -19.68 6.47
C ARG A 64 1.94 -18.61 6.66
N PHE A 65 2.00 -17.49 5.96
CA PHE A 65 1.08 -16.38 6.13
C PHE A 65 -0.10 -16.49 5.16
N GLY A 66 -1.32 -16.38 5.68
CA GLY A 66 -2.51 -16.27 4.87
C GLY A 66 -2.69 -14.85 4.30
N ALA A 67 -3.63 -14.69 3.36
CA ALA A 67 -3.96 -13.37 2.80
C ALA A 67 -4.35 -12.35 3.89
N ARG A 68 -5.08 -12.81 4.93
CA ARG A 68 -5.48 -11.97 6.06
C ARG A 68 -4.29 -11.42 6.85
N ASP A 69 -3.29 -12.25 7.09
CA ASP A 69 -2.11 -11.88 7.88
C ASP A 69 -1.23 -10.90 7.11
N LEU A 70 -1.09 -11.13 5.79
CA LEU A 70 -0.38 -10.21 4.91
C LEU A 70 -1.08 -8.85 4.79
N LEU A 71 -2.42 -8.81 4.73
CA LEU A 71 -3.17 -7.55 4.76
C LEU A 71 -2.96 -6.81 6.09
N LEU A 72 -2.90 -7.53 7.22
CA LEU A 72 -2.57 -6.91 8.50
C LEU A 72 -1.16 -6.33 8.49
N LEU A 73 -0.18 -7.11 8.03
CA LEU A 73 1.21 -6.66 7.94
C LEU A 73 1.31 -5.41 7.05
N SER A 74 0.63 -5.41 5.89
CA SER A 74 0.60 -4.25 5.00
C SER A 74 -0.03 -3.02 5.66
N ALA A 75 -1.12 -3.19 6.41
CA ALA A 75 -1.76 -2.09 7.12
C ALA A 75 -0.85 -1.50 8.20
N VAL A 76 -0.18 -2.35 9.00
CA VAL A 76 0.79 -1.90 10.02
C VAL A 76 1.97 -1.17 9.38
N CYS A 77 2.55 -1.73 8.31
CA CYS A 77 3.59 -1.05 7.53
C CYS A 77 3.11 0.29 6.97
N GLY A 78 1.85 0.36 6.52
CA GLY A 78 1.25 1.59 6.00
C GLY A 78 1.14 2.68 7.07
N VAL A 79 0.59 2.37 8.23
CA VAL A 79 0.49 3.32 9.35
C VAL A 79 1.88 3.81 9.77
N ALA A 80 2.85 2.90 9.92
CA ALA A 80 4.22 3.26 10.28
C ALA A 80 4.88 4.15 9.20
N ARG A 81 4.79 3.75 7.92
CA ARG A 81 5.40 4.47 6.80
C ARG A 81 4.86 5.88 6.65
N TRP A 82 3.54 6.02 6.62
CA TRP A 82 2.90 7.33 6.46
C TRP A 82 3.12 8.20 7.69
N GLY A 83 3.15 7.62 8.89
CA GLY A 83 3.53 8.31 10.11
C GLY A 83 4.95 8.88 10.06
N ILE A 84 5.93 8.08 9.62
CA ILE A 84 7.32 8.54 9.42
C ILE A 84 7.35 9.70 8.42
N MET A 85 6.70 9.56 7.27
CA MET A 85 6.68 10.60 6.24
C MET A 85 5.97 11.89 6.66
N GLY A 86 4.99 11.81 7.55
CA GLY A 86 4.35 12.98 8.14
C GLY A 86 5.15 13.61 9.28
N TRP A 87 6.09 12.87 9.86
CA TRP A 87 6.86 13.33 11.02
C TRP A 87 8.17 14.00 10.65
N THR A 88 8.94 13.44 9.69
CA THR A 88 10.30 13.94 9.40
C THR A 88 10.71 13.75 7.96
N THR A 89 11.67 14.59 7.52
CA THR A 89 12.39 14.47 6.25
C THR A 89 13.85 14.05 6.44
N ASP A 90 14.26 13.64 7.62
CA ASP A 90 15.62 13.17 7.85
C ASP A 90 15.93 11.92 7.04
N LEU A 91 17.07 11.89 6.36
CA LEU A 91 17.45 10.86 5.41
C LEU A 91 17.35 9.42 5.97
N PRO A 92 17.81 9.11 7.18
CA PRO A 92 17.69 7.75 7.74
C PRO A 92 16.22 7.27 7.81
N TRP A 93 15.31 8.16 8.20
CA TRP A 93 13.89 7.84 8.30
C TRP A 93 13.22 7.74 6.93
N LEU A 94 13.64 8.57 5.96
CA LEU A 94 13.19 8.42 4.58
C LEU A 94 13.64 7.08 3.98
N ILE A 95 14.87 6.63 4.25
CA ILE A 95 15.34 5.29 3.85
C ILE A 95 14.45 4.20 4.45
N VAL A 96 14.14 4.28 5.74
CA VAL A 96 13.23 3.33 6.40
C VAL A 96 11.84 3.36 5.74
N ALA A 97 11.30 4.54 5.48
CA ALA A 97 10.01 4.68 4.80
C ALA A 97 10.03 4.09 3.38
N GLN A 98 11.15 4.18 2.64
CA GLN A 98 11.27 3.55 1.32
C GLN A 98 11.38 2.02 1.42
N ILE A 99 12.11 1.49 2.38
CA ILE A 99 12.14 0.03 2.63
C ILE A 99 10.75 -0.47 3.00
N LEU A 100 10.00 0.26 3.84
CA LEU A 100 8.62 -0.09 4.20
C LEU A 100 7.66 -0.06 3.00
N HIS A 101 8.06 0.52 1.85
CA HIS A 101 7.25 0.48 0.63
C HIS A 101 6.94 -0.96 0.19
N CYS A 102 7.89 -1.87 0.28
CA CYS A 102 7.65 -3.29 -0.01
C CYS A 102 6.56 -3.89 0.92
N GLY A 103 6.49 -3.46 2.18
CA GLY A 103 5.44 -3.86 3.11
C GLY A 103 4.07 -3.32 2.72
N THR A 104 4.00 -2.06 2.26
CA THR A 104 2.73 -1.43 1.89
C THR A 104 2.23 -1.85 0.52
N PHE A 105 3.12 -1.98 -0.47
CA PHE A 105 2.74 -2.31 -1.85
C PHE A 105 2.85 -3.81 -2.15
N THR A 106 4.06 -4.38 -2.08
CA THR A 106 4.29 -5.78 -2.46
C THR A 106 3.52 -6.76 -1.59
N VAL A 107 3.56 -6.58 -0.27
CA VAL A 107 2.86 -7.48 0.67
C VAL A 107 1.36 -7.38 0.48
N CYS A 108 0.80 -6.18 0.26
CA CYS A 108 -0.62 -5.99 -0.08
C CYS A 108 -0.99 -6.71 -1.37
N HIS A 109 -0.16 -6.57 -2.42
CA HIS A 109 -0.39 -7.23 -3.71
C HIS A 109 -0.33 -8.76 -3.59
N LEU A 110 0.66 -9.31 -2.89
CA LEU A 110 0.76 -10.75 -2.62
C LEU A 110 -0.46 -11.26 -1.85
N ALA A 111 -0.94 -10.50 -0.87
CA ALA A 111 -2.17 -10.82 -0.13
C ALA A 111 -3.38 -10.86 -1.06
N ALA A 112 -3.49 -9.86 -1.95
CA ALA A 112 -4.57 -9.79 -2.93
C ALA A 112 -4.53 -10.98 -3.87
N MET A 113 -3.37 -11.33 -4.43
CA MET A 113 -3.22 -12.48 -5.32
C MET A 113 -3.59 -13.79 -4.62
N ARG A 114 -3.16 -14.00 -3.37
CA ARG A 114 -3.56 -15.19 -2.59
C ARG A 114 -5.06 -15.23 -2.31
N TYR A 115 -5.67 -14.10 -2.01
CA TYR A 115 -7.10 -14.02 -1.75
C TYR A 115 -7.91 -14.35 -3.01
N ILE A 116 -7.48 -13.83 -4.16
CA ILE A 116 -8.12 -14.04 -5.47
C ILE A 116 -7.94 -15.49 -5.93
N ALA A 117 -6.71 -16.02 -5.84
CA ALA A 117 -6.40 -17.39 -6.25
C ALA A 117 -7.14 -18.48 -5.45
N ALA A 118 -7.61 -18.14 -4.25
CA ALA A 118 -8.43 -19.04 -3.45
C ALA A 118 -9.93 -19.07 -3.87
N ARG A 119 -10.28 -18.42 -4.98
CA ARG A 119 -11.62 -18.46 -5.59
C ARG A 119 -11.67 -19.51 -6.69
N GLU A 120 -12.88 -19.88 -7.09
CA GLU A 120 -13.11 -20.92 -8.10
C GLU A 120 -13.72 -20.31 -9.38
N GLY A 121 -13.42 -20.94 -10.51
CA GLY A 121 -14.05 -20.63 -11.80
C GLY A 121 -13.93 -19.17 -12.22
N GLY A 122 -14.98 -18.62 -12.81
CA GLY A 122 -15.02 -17.25 -13.33
C GLY A 122 -14.89 -16.16 -12.27
N ASP A 123 -15.01 -16.48 -10.99
CA ASP A 123 -14.87 -15.52 -9.90
C ASP A 123 -13.42 -15.03 -9.72
N VAL A 124 -12.43 -15.85 -10.08
CA VAL A 124 -11.01 -15.46 -10.10
C VAL A 124 -10.81 -14.30 -11.06
N ILE A 125 -11.27 -14.45 -12.31
CA ILE A 125 -11.10 -13.44 -13.38
C ILE A 125 -11.85 -12.16 -13.01
N ARG A 126 -13.10 -12.28 -12.55
CA ARG A 126 -13.91 -11.12 -12.16
C ARG A 126 -13.29 -10.34 -11.00
N LEU A 127 -12.86 -11.05 -9.96
CA LEU A 127 -12.28 -10.41 -8.77
C LEU A 127 -10.92 -9.79 -9.10
N GLN A 128 -10.12 -10.43 -9.97
CA GLN A 128 -8.87 -9.87 -10.49
C GLN A 128 -9.12 -8.56 -11.25
N ALA A 129 -10.10 -8.54 -12.15
CA ALA A 129 -10.46 -7.35 -12.92
C ALA A 129 -10.93 -6.20 -12.00
N VAL A 130 -11.79 -6.50 -11.02
CA VAL A 130 -12.27 -5.51 -10.06
C VAL A 130 -11.14 -5.00 -9.16
N TYR A 131 -10.25 -5.88 -8.69
CA TYR A 131 -9.08 -5.49 -7.91
C TYR A 131 -8.20 -4.53 -8.72
N SER A 132 -7.88 -4.85 -9.97
CA SER A 132 -7.05 -4.00 -10.82
C SER A 132 -7.71 -2.66 -11.12
N ALA A 133 -8.99 -2.65 -11.48
CA ALA A 133 -9.69 -1.42 -11.85
C ALA A 133 -9.99 -0.54 -10.62
N VAL A 134 -10.46 -1.12 -9.52
CA VAL A 134 -10.95 -0.36 -8.37
C VAL A 134 -9.85 -0.08 -7.36
N ALA A 135 -9.08 -1.11 -6.94
CA ALA A 135 -8.06 -0.91 -5.92
C ALA A 135 -6.76 -0.32 -6.49
N MET A 136 -6.27 -0.84 -7.63
CA MET A 136 -4.99 -0.38 -8.19
C MET A 136 -5.12 0.89 -9.04
N GLY A 137 -6.28 1.14 -9.64
CA GLY A 137 -6.54 2.33 -10.46
C GLY A 137 -7.43 3.34 -9.75
N GLY A 138 -8.70 3.00 -9.56
CA GLY A 138 -9.75 3.92 -9.11
C GLY A 138 -9.49 4.53 -7.74
N SER A 139 -9.08 3.72 -6.74
CA SER A 139 -8.84 4.23 -5.39
C SER A 139 -7.66 5.21 -5.35
N ILE A 140 -6.59 4.91 -6.08
CA ILE A 140 -5.43 5.81 -6.18
C ILE A 140 -5.83 7.11 -6.90
N ALA A 141 -6.56 7.02 -8.01
CA ALA A 141 -7.00 8.19 -8.78
C ALA A 141 -7.89 9.12 -7.94
N ILE A 142 -8.92 8.58 -7.30
CA ILE A 142 -9.82 9.37 -6.43
C ILE A 142 -9.03 9.99 -5.27
N MET A 143 -8.19 9.19 -4.61
CA MET A 143 -7.39 9.68 -3.49
C MET A 143 -6.33 10.71 -3.95
N THR A 144 -5.84 10.66 -5.19
CA THR A 144 -4.91 11.67 -5.71
C THR A 144 -5.57 13.05 -5.79
N VAL A 145 -6.81 13.12 -6.25
CA VAL A 145 -7.59 14.38 -6.27
C VAL A 145 -7.80 14.89 -4.84
N PHE A 146 -8.23 13.99 -3.94
CA PHE A 146 -8.46 14.33 -2.54
C PHE A 146 -7.18 14.79 -1.82
N THR A 147 -6.08 14.08 -2.02
CA THR A 147 -4.78 14.45 -1.42
C THR A 147 -4.22 15.74 -2.02
N GLY A 148 -4.52 16.06 -3.28
CA GLY A 148 -4.19 17.34 -3.89
C GLY A 148 -4.82 18.51 -3.13
N PHE A 149 -6.11 18.41 -2.84
CA PHE A 149 -6.81 19.38 -2.03
C PHE A 149 -6.25 19.47 -0.60
N LEU A 150 -6.01 18.32 0.03
CA LEU A 150 -5.45 18.29 1.39
C LEU A 150 -4.03 18.85 1.46
N TYR A 151 -3.18 18.56 0.46
CA TYR A 151 -1.81 19.04 0.45
C TYR A 151 -1.72 20.58 0.38
N GLN A 152 -2.64 21.23 -0.32
CA GLN A 152 -2.72 22.69 -0.38
C GLN A 152 -3.00 23.32 1.01
N HIS A 153 -3.70 22.61 1.91
CA HIS A 153 -4.09 23.13 3.22
C HIS A 153 -3.21 22.60 4.36
N LEU A 154 -2.73 21.38 4.27
CA LEU A 154 -2.02 20.68 5.35
C LEU A 154 -0.52 20.49 5.05
N GLY A 155 -0.07 20.73 3.79
CA GLY A 155 1.28 20.42 3.38
C GLY A 155 1.62 18.93 3.65
N HIS A 156 2.76 18.68 4.27
CA HIS A 156 3.19 17.33 4.64
C HIS A 156 2.24 16.61 5.63
N GLY A 157 1.37 17.33 6.32
CA GLY A 157 0.34 16.74 7.18
C GLY A 157 -0.59 15.76 6.45
N VAL A 158 -0.66 15.83 5.10
CA VAL A 158 -1.40 14.85 4.29
C VAL A 158 -0.94 13.41 4.52
N PHE A 159 0.33 13.17 4.87
CA PHE A 159 0.83 11.82 5.16
C PHE A 159 0.24 11.26 6.46
N TRP A 160 -0.02 12.09 7.47
CA TRP A 160 -0.78 11.67 8.64
C TRP A 160 -2.21 11.26 8.29
N VAL A 161 -2.84 11.99 7.36
CA VAL A 161 -4.17 11.59 6.85
C VAL A 161 -4.10 10.24 6.15
N MET A 162 -3.03 9.94 5.39
CA MET A 162 -2.86 8.61 4.77
C MET A 162 -2.64 7.51 5.81
N ALA A 163 -1.97 7.79 6.92
CA ALA A 163 -1.89 6.84 8.03
C ALA A 163 -3.28 6.54 8.62
N LEU A 164 -4.11 7.57 8.80
CA LEU A 164 -5.50 7.42 9.25
C LEU A 164 -6.37 6.66 8.23
N VAL A 165 -6.15 6.85 6.92
CA VAL A 165 -6.84 6.10 5.86
C VAL A 165 -6.44 4.62 5.85
N ALA A 166 -5.18 4.30 6.14
CA ALA A 166 -4.70 2.93 6.21
C ALA A 166 -5.17 2.19 7.49
N LEU A 167 -5.39 2.90 8.59
CA LEU A 167 -5.70 2.33 9.90
C LEU A 167 -6.98 1.44 9.91
N PRO A 168 -8.12 1.84 9.30
CA PRO A 168 -9.32 1.00 9.26
C PRO A 168 -9.11 -0.35 8.56
N ALA A 169 -8.12 -0.48 7.67
CA ALA A 169 -7.82 -1.74 6.98
C ALA A 169 -7.50 -2.87 7.99
N ILE A 170 -6.96 -2.54 9.17
CA ILE A 170 -6.70 -3.49 10.26
C ILE A 170 -7.97 -4.23 10.68
N VAL A 171 -9.11 -3.54 10.71
CA VAL A 171 -10.40 -4.09 11.15
C VAL A 171 -11.22 -4.62 9.98
N VAL A 172 -11.21 -3.90 8.86
CA VAL A 172 -12.03 -4.22 7.67
C VAL A 172 -11.53 -5.45 6.92
N ARG A 173 -10.25 -5.86 7.07
CA ARG A 173 -9.70 -7.04 6.40
C ARG A 173 -10.61 -8.28 6.51
N PRO A 174 -10.56 -9.24 5.54
CA PRO A 174 -11.39 -10.44 5.53
C PRO A 174 -11.27 -11.25 6.84
N LYS A 175 -12.39 -11.76 7.36
CA LYS A 175 -12.39 -12.56 8.60
C LYS A 175 -11.86 -13.99 8.41
N VAL A 176 -11.98 -14.53 7.20
CA VAL A 176 -11.57 -15.91 6.86
C VAL A 176 -10.22 -15.87 6.16
N ALA A 177 -9.25 -16.61 6.72
CA ALA A 177 -8.03 -16.92 6.01
C ALA A 177 -8.37 -17.84 4.84
N ALA A 178 -8.21 -17.38 3.60
CA ALA A 178 -8.14 -18.30 2.47
C ALA A 178 -6.85 -19.12 2.67
N ARG A 179 -6.97 -20.34 3.19
CA ARG A 179 -5.86 -21.31 3.17
C ARG A 179 -5.64 -21.65 1.70
N ALA A 180 -4.59 -21.10 1.09
CA ALA A 180 -4.05 -21.71 -0.11
C ALA A 180 -3.45 -23.04 0.33
N SER A 181 -4.09 -24.15 -0.03
CA SER A 181 -3.42 -25.43 -0.12
C SER A 181 -2.41 -25.30 -1.27
N LEU A 182 -1.14 -25.18 -0.94
CA LEU A 182 -0.04 -25.38 -1.89
C LEU A 182 0.25 -26.86 -2.00
#